data_605c24388c293727083632378a431c23
#
_entry.id   605c24388c293727083632378a431c23
#
_cell.length_a   1.000
_cell.length_b   1.000
_cell.length_c   1.000
_cell.angle_alpha   90.00
_cell.angle_beta   90.00
_cell.angle_gamma   90.00
#
_symmetry.space_group_name_H-M   'P 1'
#
loop_
_entity.id
_entity.type
_entity.pdbx_description
1 polymer ?
#
loop_
_entity_poly.entity_id
_entity_poly.type
_entity_poly.pdbx_seq_one_letter_code
_entity_poly.pdbx_strand_id
1 'polypeptide(L)'
;RHGAQITEINVVEQLLLLELRRALDRLIAADAARRSTAQERSQLLKMAERLETFGDASDDVLDYLRQHYELKNFLAGCARNPFVARAVMPCYAMSRRFYYLHYRQVRDIATATRHHAEVVRAVVVGDEKEAVAATDRLMDYVEALTRATVTSRF
;
A
#
# COMPACT_ATOMS: atom_id res chain seq x y z
N ARG A 1 -27.86 -7.99 -21.10
CA ARG A 1 -27.32 -7.07 -21.97
C ARG A 1 -26.51 -5.90 -21.37
N HIS A 2 -26.75 -5.62 -20.14
CA HIS A 2 -25.92 -4.71 -19.40
C HIS A 2 -24.91 -5.54 -18.59
N GLY A 3 -23.72 -5.75 -19.16
CA GLY A 3 -22.60 -6.29 -18.40
C GLY A 3 -22.33 -5.40 -17.19
N ALA A 4 -21.85 -5.99 -16.08
CA ALA A 4 -21.43 -5.23 -14.93
C ALA A 4 -20.44 -4.14 -15.38
N GLN A 5 -20.85 -2.90 -15.32
CA GLN A 5 -19.93 -1.79 -15.51
C GLN A 5 -18.99 -1.77 -14.32
N ILE A 6 -17.73 -2.05 -14.59
CA ILE A 6 -16.67 -1.83 -13.62
C ILE A 6 -16.53 -0.32 -13.52
N THR A 7 -17.06 0.26 -12.46
CA THR A 7 -16.93 1.69 -12.21
C THR A 7 -15.46 1.99 -11.94
N GLU A 8 -14.83 2.69 -12.87
CA GLU A 8 -13.47 3.19 -12.63
C GLU A 8 -13.52 4.24 -11.54
N ILE A 9 -12.71 4.05 -10.50
CA ILE A 9 -12.53 5.08 -9.49
C ILE A 9 -11.73 6.24 -10.10
N ASN A 10 -12.28 7.45 -10.06
CA ASN A 10 -11.60 8.63 -10.56
C ASN A 10 -10.62 9.19 -9.52
N VAL A 11 -9.81 10.17 -9.91
CA VAL A 11 -8.77 10.75 -9.03
C VAL A 11 -9.37 11.37 -7.76
N VAL A 12 -10.51 12.04 -7.85
CA VAL A 12 -11.16 12.63 -6.68
C VAL A 12 -11.60 11.56 -5.69
N GLU A 13 -12.24 10.51 -6.19
CA GLU A 13 -12.64 9.36 -5.37
C GLU A 13 -11.44 8.65 -4.77
N GLN A 14 -10.35 8.51 -5.54
CA GLN A 14 -9.12 7.92 -5.02
C GLN A 14 -8.53 8.76 -3.88
N LEU A 15 -8.53 10.09 -4.00
CA LEU A 15 -8.05 10.96 -2.92
C LEU A 15 -8.89 10.83 -1.65
N LEU A 16 -10.21 10.73 -1.78
CA LEU A 16 -11.10 10.47 -0.64
C LEU A 16 -10.85 9.09 -0.03
N LEU A 17 -10.64 8.08 -0.87
CA LEU A 17 -10.26 6.75 -0.40
C LEU A 17 -8.94 6.77 0.36
N LEU A 18 -7.97 7.57 -0.07
CA LEU A 18 -6.68 7.70 0.61
C LEU A 18 -6.80 8.34 2.00
N GLU A 19 -7.77 9.23 2.22
CA GLU A 19 -8.05 9.75 3.56
C GLU A 19 -8.44 8.62 4.52
N LEU A 20 -9.34 7.75 4.09
CA LEU A 20 -9.75 6.58 4.88
C LEU A 20 -8.58 5.62 5.07
N ARG A 21 -7.85 5.31 4.01
CA ARG A 21 -6.70 4.42 4.07
C ARG A 21 -5.64 4.92 5.03
N ARG A 22 -5.34 6.22 5.03
CA ARG A 22 -4.36 6.79 5.97
C ARG A 22 -4.74 6.48 7.42
N ALA A 23 -5.99 6.70 7.79
CA ALA A 23 -6.47 6.41 9.14
C ALA A 23 -6.34 4.92 9.50
N LEU A 24 -6.76 4.04 8.59
CA LEU A 24 -6.69 2.59 8.80
C LEU A 24 -5.25 2.08 8.77
N ASP A 25 -4.42 2.53 7.85
CA ASP A 25 -3.02 2.11 7.72
C ASP A 25 -2.18 2.56 8.92
N ARG A 26 -2.42 3.74 9.48
CA ARG A 26 -1.76 4.19 10.72
C ARG A 26 -2.08 3.25 11.88
N LEU A 27 -3.33 2.88 12.03
CA LEU A 27 -3.77 1.96 13.06
C LEU A 27 -3.15 0.57 12.86
N ILE A 28 -3.16 0.06 11.63
CA ILE A 28 -2.54 -1.21 11.28
C ILE A 28 -1.05 -1.22 11.61
N ALA A 29 -0.32 -0.17 11.22
CA ALA A 29 1.13 -0.08 11.44
C ALA A 29 1.46 -0.08 12.93
N ALA A 30 0.77 0.73 13.73
CA ALA A 30 0.98 0.78 15.17
C ALA A 30 0.65 -0.56 15.84
N ASP A 31 -0.49 -1.15 15.50
CA ASP A 31 -0.93 -2.42 16.08
C ASP A 31 -0.03 -3.58 15.65
N ALA A 32 0.38 -3.62 14.38
CA ALA A 32 1.32 -4.64 13.89
C ALA A 32 2.68 -4.52 14.57
N ALA A 33 3.19 -3.30 14.78
CA ALA A 33 4.45 -3.08 15.50
C ALA A 33 4.40 -3.65 16.92
N ARG A 34 3.24 -3.57 17.56
CA ARG A 34 3.03 -4.06 18.93
C ARG A 34 2.70 -5.55 18.99
N ARG A 35 1.95 -6.09 18.02
CA ARG A 35 1.31 -7.41 18.10
C ARG A 35 1.92 -8.49 17.22
N SER A 36 2.80 -8.15 16.28
CA SER A 36 3.40 -9.14 15.38
C SER A 36 4.25 -10.15 16.13
N THR A 37 4.12 -11.41 15.75
CA THR A 37 5.02 -12.48 16.26
C THR A 37 6.40 -12.38 15.59
N ALA A 38 7.40 -13.03 16.16
CA ALA A 38 8.74 -13.10 15.58
C ALA A 38 8.72 -13.73 14.17
N GLN A 39 7.88 -14.74 13.96
CA GLN A 39 7.73 -15.38 12.67
C GLN A 39 7.09 -14.46 11.64
N GLU A 40 6.07 -13.71 12.04
CA GLU A 40 5.44 -12.71 11.17
C GLU A 40 6.41 -11.59 10.78
N ARG A 41 7.23 -11.12 11.72
CA ARG A 41 8.26 -10.10 11.46
C ARG A 41 9.29 -10.59 10.44
N SER A 42 9.74 -11.84 10.57
CA SER A 42 10.63 -12.48 9.60
C SER A 42 9.97 -12.57 8.22
N GLN A 43 8.71 -12.95 8.15
CA GLN A 43 7.97 -13.02 6.89
C GLN A 43 7.75 -11.65 6.25
N LEU A 44 7.44 -10.63 7.06
CA LEU A 44 7.29 -9.25 6.58
C LEU A 44 8.58 -8.74 5.93
N LEU A 45 9.74 -9.00 6.54
CA LEU A 45 11.03 -8.61 5.96
C LEU A 45 11.27 -9.27 4.60
N LYS A 46 10.99 -10.56 4.48
CA LYS A 46 11.15 -11.29 3.21
C LYS A 46 10.23 -10.73 2.13
N MET A 47 9.00 -10.37 2.49
CA MET A 47 8.06 -9.78 1.54
C MET A 47 8.51 -8.39 1.07
N ALA A 48 9.02 -7.56 1.99
CA ALA A 48 9.56 -6.24 1.67
C ALA A 48 10.79 -6.34 0.78
N GLU A 49 11.73 -7.23 1.09
CA GLU A 49 12.93 -7.47 0.27
C GLU A 49 12.57 -7.92 -1.13
N ARG A 50 11.54 -8.75 -1.26
CA ARG A 50 11.04 -9.22 -2.56
C ARG A 50 10.48 -8.08 -3.39
N LEU A 51 9.75 -7.13 -2.76
CA LEU A 51 9.29 -5.92 -3.44
C LEU A 51 10.45 -5.04 -3.90
N GLU A 52 11.49 -4.91 -3.10
CA GLU A 52 12.67 -4.10 -3.43
C GLU A 52 13.44 -4.62 -4.66
N THR A 53 13.18 -5.86 -5.11
CA THR A 53 13.74 -6.37 -6.36
C THR A 53 13.11 -5.77 -7.61
N PHE A 54 11.90 -5.19 -7.50
CA PHE A 54 11.26 -4.50 -8.61
C PHE A 54 11.84 -3.09 -8.76
N GLY A 55 12.21 -2.73 -9.98
CA GLY A 55 12.66 -1.38 -10.33
C GLY A 55 11.75 -0.74 -11.35
N ASP A 56 12.02 0.51 -11.67
CA ASP A 56 11.21 1.29 -12.62
C ASP A 56 11.27 0.75 -14.05
N ALA A 57 12.30 -0.04 -14.36
CA ALA A 57 12.47 -0.71 -15.65
C ALA A 57 11.75 -2.06 -15.71
N SER A 58 11.12 -2.50 -14.62
CA SER A 58 10.39 -3.76 -14.61
C SER A 58 9.16 -3.67 -15.49
N ASP A 59 9.03 -4.59 -16.43
CA ASP A 59 7.83 -4.71 -17.27
C ASP A 59 6.71 -5.52 -16.59
N ASP A 60 7.03 -6.14 -15.44
CA ASP A 60 6.09 -7.00 -14.72
C ASP A 60 5.34 -6.24 -13.61
N VAL A 61 4.58 -5.23 -14.01
CA VAL A 61 3.78 -4.43 -13.09
C VAL A 61 2.68 -5.25 -12.41
N LEU A 62 2.15 -6.26 -13.07
CA LEU A 62 1.12 -7.13 -12.48
C LEU A 62 1.67 -7.94 -11.32
N ASP A 63 2.89 -8.50 -11.46
CA ASP A 63 3.52 -9.25 -10.38
C ASP A 63 3.87 -8.33 -9.21
N TYR A 64 4.39 -7.14 -9.49
CA TYR A 64 4.61 -6.12 -8.46
C TYR A 64 3.32 -5.81 -7.68
N LEU A 65 2.23 -5.50 -8.39
CA LEU A 65 0.97 -5.15 -7.74
C LEU A 65 0.40 -6.32 -6.93
N ARG A 66 0.57 -7.56 -7.41
CA ARG A 66 0.15 -8.74 -6.67
C ARG A 66 0.94 -8.90 -5.38
N GLN A 67 2.26 -8.80 -5.43
CA GLN A 67 3.12 -8.93 -4.25
C GLN A 67 2.91 -7.78 -3.27
N HIS A 68 2.74 -6.57 -3.76
CA HIS A 68 2.38 -5.42 -2.95
C HIS A 68 1.05 -5.63 -2.20
N TYR A 69 0.03 -6.13 -2.91
CA TYR A 69 -1.26 -6.44 -2.32
C TYR A 69 -1.15 -7.53 -1.24
N GLU A 70 -0.38 -8.58 -1.50
CA GLU A 70 -0.11 -9.64 -0.53
C GLU A 70 0.57 -9.10 0.74
N LEU A 71 1.57 -8.24 0.59
CA LEU A 71 2.24 -7.60 1.72
C LEU A 71 1.26 -6.78 2.56
N LYS A 72 0.44 -5.95 1.93
CA LYS A 72 -0.53 -5.11 2.64
C LYS A 72 -1.55 -5.95 3.40
N ASN A 73 -2.05 -7.01 2.81
CA ASN A 73 -2.99 -7.92 3.48
C ASN A 73 -2.34 -8.67 4.64
N PHE A 74 -1.12 -9.14 4.46
CA PHE A 74 -0.38 -9.82 5.54
C PHE A 74 -0.13 -8.88 6.72
N LEU A 75 0.30 -7.65 6.45
CA LEU A 75 0.53 -6.63 7.47
C LEU A 75 -0.76 -6.31 8.24
N ALA A 76 -1.89 -6.18 7.54
CA ALA A 76 -3.18 -5.96 8.17
C ALA A 76 -3.57 -7.11 9.11
N GLY A 77 -3.26 -8.36 8.73
CA GLY A 77 -3.46 -9.54 9.60
C GLY A 77 -2.58 -9.50 10.84
N CYS A 78 -1.35 -9.00 10.73
CA CYS A 78 -0.41 -8.87 11.86
C CYS A 78 -0.91 -7.87 12.92
N ALA A 79 -1.77 -6.95 12.58
CA ALA A 79 -2.37 -5.98 13.51
C ALA A 79 -3.35 -6.64 14.50
N ARG A 80 -3.85 -7.83 14.19
CA ARG A 80 -4.80 -8.59 15.02
C ARG A 80 -6.05 -7.82 15.40
N ASN A 81 -6.51 -6.97 14.50
CA ASN A 81 -7.80 -6.30 14.59
C ASN A 81 -8.64 -6.68 13.37
N PRO A 82 -9.52 -7.68 13.47
CA PRO A 82 -10.28 -8.16 12.31
C PRO A 82 -11.25 -7.13 11.74
N PHE A 83 -11.66 -6.16 12.55
CA PHE A 83 -12.55 -5.08 12.08
C PHE A 83 -11.81 -4.13 11.15
N VAL A 84 -10.58 -3.75 11.51
CA VAL A 84 -9.73 -2.91 10.68
C VAL A 84 -9.33 -3.64 9.39
N ALA A 85 -8.95 -4.91 9.50
CA ALA A 85 -8.58 -5.72 8.34
C ALA A 85 -9.73 -5.79 7.32
N ARG A 86 -10.95 -6.04 7.79
CA ARG A 86 -12.14 -6.08 6.93
C ARG A 86 -12.45 -4.73 6.29
N ALA A 87 -12.24 -3.64 7.01
CA ALA A 87 -12.47 -2.30 6.50
C ALA A 87 -11.44 -1.90 5.42
N VAL A 88 -10.18 -2.28 5.59
CA VAL A 88 -9.09 -1.84 4.70
C VAL A 88 -8.97 -2.67 3.43
N MET A 89 -9.33 -3.94 3.45
CA MET A 89 -9.14 -4.83 2.29
C MET A 89 -9.86 -4.34 1.02
N PRO A 90 -11.12 -3.91 1.05
CA PRO A 90 -11.75 -3.32 -0.13
C PRO A 90 -11.03 -2.05 -0.62
N CYS A 91 -10.50 -1.25 0.30
CA CYS A 91 -9.74 -0.05 -0.04
C CYS A 91 -8.46 -0.40 -0.80
N TYR A 92 -7.75 -1.43 -0.39
CA TYR A 92 -6.56 -1.91 -1.10
C TYR A 92 -6.89 -2.42 -2.50
N ALA A 93 -7.98 -3.16 -2.65
CA ALA A 93 -8.42 -3.66 -3.95
C ALA A 93 -8.76 -2.52 -4.92
N MET A 94 -9.47 -1.50 -4.45
CA MET A 94 -9.79 -0.32 -5.27
C MET A 94 -8.53 0.47 -5.65
N SER A 95 -7.62 0.68 -4.71
CA SER A 95 -6.35 1.36 -4.98
C SER A 95 -5.48 0.60 -5.96
N ARG A 96 -5.39 -0.73 -5.83
CA ARG A 96 -4.66 -1.59 -6.76
C ARG A 96 -5.16 -1.41 -8.19
N ARG A 97 -6.47 -1.37 -8.38
CA ARG A 97 -7.08 -1.14 -9.70
C ARG A 97 -6.74 0.24 -10.24
N PHE A 98 -6.83 1.27 -9.41
CA PHE A 98 -6.47 2.63 -9.79
C PHE A 98 -5.02 2.70 -10.28
N TYR A 99 -4.07 2.16 -9.52
CA TYR A 99 -2.66 2.19 -9.91
C TYR A 99 -2.37 1.33 -11.12
N TYR A 100 -3.02 0.21 -11.30
CA TYR A 100 -2.88 -0.60 -12.51
C TYR A 100 -3.29 0.18 -13.76
N LEU A 101 -4.38 0.94 -13.68
CA LEU A 101 -4.86 1.74 -14.82
C LEU A 101 -3.97 2.95 -15.11
N HIS A 102 -3.27 3.46 -14.12
CA HIS A 102 -2.51 4.71 -14.22
C HIS A 102 -0.99 4.55 -14.16
N TYR A 103 -0.46 3.33 -14.00
CA TYR A 103 0.97 3.11 -13.76
C TYR A 103 1.88 3.64 -14.89
N ARG A 104 1.40 3.63 -16.12
CA ARG A 104 2.18 4.12 -17.27
C ARG A 104 2.45 5.61 -17.22
N GLN A 105 1.60 6.34 -16.53
CA GLN A 105 1.72 7.81 -16.37
C GLN A 105 2.68 8.17 -15.26
N VAL A 106 2.84 7.29 -14.26
CA VAL A 106 3.66 7.56 -13.08
C VAL A 106 4.45 6.31 -12.75
N ARG A 107 5.60 6.13 -13.40
CA ARG A 107 6.51 5.01 -13.17
C ARG A 107 7.49 5.38 -12.05
N ASP A 108 7.18 4.98 -10.84
CA ASP A 108 8.06 5.22 -9.69
C ASP A 108 7.98 4.06 -8.68
N ILE A 109 8.14 2.84 -9.22
CA ILE A 109 8.08 1.62 -8.41
C ILE A 109 9.19 1.59 -7.36
N ALA A 110 10.40 2.01 -7.71
CA ALA A 110 11.55 1.99 -6.80
C ALA A 110 11.31 2.86 -5.56
N THR A 111 10.75 4.05 -5.72
CA THR A 111 10.41 4.93 -4.60
C THR A 111 9.27 4.34 -3.75
N ALA A 112 8.24 3.80 -4.40
CA ALA A 112 7.12 3.15 -3.72
C ALA A 112 7.60 1.97 -2.85
N THR A 113 8.42 1.09 -3.39
CA THR A 113 8.95 -0.06 -2.64
C THR A 113 9.78 0.37 -1.44
N ARG A 114 10.58 1.42 -1.57
CA ARG A 114 11.37 1.97 -0.46
C ARG A 114 10.48 2.46 0.69
N HIS A 115 9.39 3.18 0.38
CA HIS A 115 8.45 3.63 1.40
C HIS A 115 7.76 2.45 2.11
N HIS A 116 7.37 1.41 1.38
CA HIS A 116 6.78 0.21 1.99
C HIS A 116 7.78 -0.51 2.88
N ALA A 117 9.04 -0.62 2.45
CA ALA A 117 10.09 -1.25 3.24
C ALA A 117 10.36 -0.49 4.55
N GLU A 118 10.30 0.84 4.53
CA GLU A 118 10.45 1.66 5.75
C GLU A 118 9.36 1.36 6.79
N VAL A 119 8.11 1.23 6.35
CA VAL A 119 6.99 0.84 7.23
C VAL A 119 7.25 -0.54 7.83
N VAL A 120 7.61 -1.51 7.00
CA VAL A 120 7.88 -2.87 7.45
C VAL A 120 9.02 -2.92 8.46
N ARG A 121 10.11 -2.21 8.22
CA ARG A 121 11.26 -2.17 9.14
C ARG A 121 10.87 -1.60 10.51
N ALA A 122 10.07 -0.55 10.53
CA ALA A 122 9.57 0.03 11.78
C ALA A 122 8.67 -0.95 12.55
N VAL A 123 7.80 -1.67 11.84
CA VAL A 123 6.95 -2.72 12.42
C VAL A 123 7.82 -3.86 13.00
N VAL A 124 8.82 -4.30 12.26
CA VAL A 124 9.69 -5.42 12.65
C VAL A 124 10.48 -5.12 13.94
N VAL A 125 10.95 -3.89 14.12
CA VAL A 125 11.65 -3.51 15.36
C VAL A 125 10.68 -3.15 16.50
N GLY A 126 9.37 -3.12 16.23
CA GLY A 126 8.36 -2.82 17.24
C GLY A 126 8.26 -1.34 17.62
N ASP A 127 8.71 -0.44 16.76
CA ASP A 127 8.64 1.01 16.99
C ASP A 127 7.31 1.55 16.45
N GLU A 128 6.32 1.67 17.33
CA GLU A 128 4.98 2.14 16.99
C GLU A 128 4.98 3.54 16.39
N LYS A 129 5.76 4.46 16.99
CA LYS A 129 5.82 5.85 16.54
C LYS A 129 6.42 5.95 15.14
N GLU A 130 7.54 5.25 14.91
CA GLU A 130 8.16 5.24 13.59
C GLU A 130 7.30 4.51 12.56
N ALA A 131 6.60 3.45 12.95
CA ALA A 131 5.68 2.75 12.05
C ALA A 131 4.56 3.70 11.55
N VAL A 132 4.01 4.53 12.43
CA VAL A 132 3.02 5.55 12.07
C VAL A 132 3.65 6.65 11.22
N ALA A 133 4.82 7.15 11.59
CA ALA A 133 5.51 8.20 10.83
C ALA A 133 5.88 7.72 9.42
N ALA A 134 6.39 6.50 9.29
CA ALA A 134 6.69 5.90 7.98
C ALA A 134 5.42 5.71 7.13
N THR A 135 4.31 5.34 7.77
CA THR A 135 3.00 5.23 7.09
C THR A 135 2.55 6.60 6.58
N ASP A 136 2.71 7.66 7.37
CA ASP A 136 2.36 9.02 6.91
C ASP A 136 3.21 9.45 5.71
N ARG A 137 4.51 9.16 5.72
CA ARG A 137 5.39 9.45 4.57
C ARG A 137 4.97 8.67 3.33
N LEU A 138 4.63 7.40 3.50
CA LEU A 138 4.10 6.57 2.41
C LEU A 138 2.80 7.16 1.85
N MET A 139 1.86 7.55 2.70
CA MET A 139 0.58 8.09 2.26
C MET A 139 0.72 9.47 1.61
N ASP A 140 1.63 10.30 2.09
CA ASP A 140 1.98 11.58 1.44
C ASP A 140 2.51 11.34 0.01
N TYR A 141 3.39 10.36 -0.14
CA TYR A 141 3.91 9.97 -1.44
C TYR A 141 2.81 9.46 -2.37
N VAL A 142 1.95 8.57 -1.89
CA VAL A 142 0.85 7.98 -2.66
C VAL A 142 -0.17 9.05 -3.07
N GLU A 143 -0.45 10.01 -2.19
CA GLU A 143 -1.32 11.15 -2.50
C GLU A 143 -0.71 12.02 -3.62
N ALA A 144 0.57 12.36 -3.51
CA ALA A 144 1.27 13.13 -4.54
C ALA A 144 1.28 12.39 -5.89
N LEU A 145 1.52 11.08 -5.87
CA LEU A 145 1.47 10.22 -7.05
C LEU A 145 0.08 10.24 -7.71
N THR A 146 -0.96 10.16 -6.89
CA THR A 146 -2.35 10.19 -7.36
C THR A 146 -2.66 11.53 -8.03
N ARG A 147 -2.25 12.64 -7.45
CA ARG A 147 -2.41 13.98 -8.04
C ARG A 147 -1.65 14.13 -9.36
N ALA A 148 -0.47 13.53 -9.47
CA ALA A 148 0.36 13.57 -10.67
C ALA A 148 -0.31 12.87 -11.87
N THR A 149 -1.21 11.91 -11.65
CA THR A 149 -1.95 11.25 -12.73
C THR A 149 -2.87 12.21 -13.50
N VAL A 150 -3.30 13.31 -12.88
CA VAL A 150 -4.12 14.34 -13.53
C VAL A 150 -3.25 15.25 -14.39
N THR A 151 -2.10 15.66 -13.86
CA THR A 151 -1.21 16.64 -14.54
C THR A 151 -0.51 16.03 -15.75
N SER A 152 -0.30 14.70 -15.79
CA SER A 152 0.35 14.03 -16.92
C SER A 152 -0.56 13.87 -18.16
N ARG A 153 -1.84 14.26 -18.07
CA ARG A 153 -2.80 14.19 -19.18
C ARG A 153 -2.83 15.46 -20.05
N PHE A 154 -2.07 16.45 -19.66
CA PHE A 154 -1.94 17.73 -20.35
C PHE A 154 -0.49 17.99 -20.75
#